data_a19de45912c9c6dfeebc34c680e21c65
#
_entry.id   a19de45912c9c6dfeebc34c680e21c65
#
_cell.length_a   1.000
_cell.length_b   1.000
_cell.length_c   1.000
_cell.angle_alpha   90.00
_cell.angle_beta   90.00
_cell.angle_gamma   90.00
#
_symmetry.space_group_name_H-M   'P 1'
#
loop_
_entity.id
_entity.type
_entity.pdbx_description
1 polymer ?
#
loop_
_entity_poly.entity_id
_entity_poly.type
_entity_poly.pdbx_seq_one_letter_code
_entity_poly.pdbx_strand_id
1 'polypeptide(L)'
;MEYNYMSFLTDFCFMSLLLVIAQFMRAKIKFLQMFYIPASLVAGILGLLLGPQFLDLIPWSGQIGSYAYMLVCVLFGGLFLGKKEKTSVKKIFTQVGDSFCVNMGAEFFCFGIALLVGGALVTFLFPDVFTEIALLMPSGYCGGHGYASTIGTALNNLLGRTDGVVIGQTFATMGLLTGLFVGIICINYATRKGATRLVKSAKALPEDCRTGIVPAEKRISMGEETINPMSMDPLAWHLALTLIATLAGYTFYDWYKQYLPDIEL
;
A
#
# COMPACT_ATOMS: atom_id res chain seq x y z
N MET A 1 -3.21 15.87 -20.20
CA MET A 1 -3.60 14.52 -20.66
C MET A 1 -5.11 14.44 -20.60
N GLU A 2 -5.78 14.17 -21.72
CA GLU A 2 -7.22 13.96 -21.68
C GLU A 2 -7.50 12.66 -20.93
N TYR A 3 -8.40 12.73 -19.96
CA TYR A 3 -8.87 11.56 -19.20
C TYR A 3 -9.73 10.68 -20.12
N ASN A 4 -9.27 9.45 -20.37
CA ASN A 4 -10.02 8.48 -21.17
C ASN A 4 -10.61 7.38 -20.27
N TYR A 5 -11.93 7.40 -20.08
CA TYR A 5 -12.64 6.43 -19.26
C TYR A 5 -12.52 4.98 -19.78
N MET A 6 -12.37 4.80 -21.10
CA MET A 6 -12.17 3.46 -21.68
C MET A 6 -10.78 2.90 -21.33
N SER A 7 -9.74 3.74 -21.32
CA SER A 7 -8.42 3.31 -20.88
C SER A 7 -8.43 2.89 -19.41
N PHE A 8 -9.13 3.67 -18.56
CA PHE A 8 -9.35 3.31 -17.15
C PHE A 8 -10.01 1.92 -17.01
N LEU A 9 -11.13 1.69 -17.71
CA LEU A 9 -11.83 0.41 -17.67
C LEU A 9 -10.95 -0.74 -18.16
N THR A 10 -10.23 -0.54 -19.25
CA THR A 10 -9.35 -1.54 -19.86
C THR A 10 -8.20 -1.92 -18.91
N ASP A 11 -7.56 -0.94 -18.27
CA ASP A 11 -6.51 -1.18 -17.27
C ASP A 11 -7.04 -2.00 -16.10
N PHE A 12 -8.22 -1.66 -15.56
CA PHE A 12 -8.85 -2.43 -14.49
C PHE A 12 -9.21 -3.86 -14.90
N CYS A 13 -9.64 -4.07 -16.15
CA CYS A 13 -9.88 -5.41 -16.69
C CYS A 13 -8.58 -6.24 -16.73
N PHE A 14 -7.48 -5.68 -17.23
CA PHE A 14 -6.19 -6.36 -17.25
C PHE A 14 -5.66 -6.62 -15.84
N MET A 15 -5.73 -5.65 -14.92
CA MET A 15 -5.35 -5.85 -13.52
C MET A 15 -6.15 -6.98 -12.87
N SER A 16 -7.46 -7.03 -13.11
CA SER A 16 -8.34 -8.08 -12.58
C SER A 16 -7.99 -9.46 -13.16
N LEU A 17 -7.73 -9.53 -14.45
CA LEU A 17 -7.29 -10.77 -15.11
C LEU A 17 -5.98 -11.28 -14.50
N LEU A 18 -4.99 -10.38 -14.34
CA LEU A 18 -3.70 -10.74 -13.75
C LEU A 18 -3.83 -11.19 -12.29
N LEU A 19 -4.72 -10.57 -11.50
CA LEU A 19 -5.00 -11.01 -10.13
C LEU A 19 -5.58 -12.42 -10.08
N VAL A 20 -6.51 -12.75 -10.98
CA VAL A 20 -7.09 -14.09 -11.07
C VAL A 20 -6.01 -15.11 -11.48
N ILE A 21 -5.22 -14.82 -12.50
CA ILE A 21 -4.11 -15.68 -12.93
C ILE A 21 -3.12 -15.89 -11.79
N ALA A 22 -2.71 -14.84 -11.10
CA ALA A 22 -1.78 -14.90 -9.97
C ALA A 22 -2.35 -15.72 -8.80
N GLN A 23 -3.65 -15.62 -8.52
CA GLN A 23 -4.29 -16.44 -7.50
C GLN A 23 -4.29 -17.93 -7.89
N PHE A 24 -4.55 -18.28 -9.15
CA PHE A 24 -4.40 -19.65 -9.64
C PHE A 24 -2.97 -20.16 -9.56
N MET A 25 -2.00 -19.32 -9.93
CA MET A 25 -0.58 -19.66 -9.77
C MET A 25 -0.24 -19.93 -8.30
N ARG A 26 -0.66 -19.06 -7.37
CA ARG A 26 -0.45 -19.27 -5.94
C ARG A 26 -1.10 -20.56 -5.43
N ALA A 27 -2.31 -20.89 -5.90
CA ALA A 27 -3.01 -22.10 -5.51
C ALA A 27 -2.29 -23.39 -5.95
N LYS A 28 -1.55 -23.36 -7.06
CA LYS A 28 -0.85 -24.53 -7.62
C LYS A 28 0.64 -24.57 -7.33
N ILE A 29 1.32 -23.44 -7.25
CA ILE A 29 2.78 -23.37 -7.10
C ILE A 29 3.17 -23.41 -5.63
N LYS A 30 3.70 -24.53 -5.17
CA LYS A 30 4.16 -24.75 -3.78
C LYS A 30 5.19 -23.72 -3.30
N PHE A 31 6.07 -23.24 -4.20
CA PHE A 31 7.05 -22.21 -3.89
C PHE A 31 6.38 -20.92 -3.36
N LEU A 32 5.36 -20.41 -4.07
CA LEU A 32 4.62 -19.22 -3.67
C LEU A 32 3.92 -19.39 -2.31
N GLN A 33 3.41 -20.61 -2.03
CA GLN A 33 2.77 -20.95 -0.77
C GLN A 33 3.75 -21.00 0.39
N MET A 34 4.92 -21.63 0.18
CA MET A 34 5.95 -21.81 1.21
C MET A 34 6.60 -20.50 1.64
N PHE A 35 6.70 -19.54 0.74
CA PHE A 35 7.29 -18.21 1.01
C PHE A 35 6.23 -17.16 1.36
N TYR A 36 4.96 -17.54 1.52
CA TYR A 36 3.85 -16.61 1.84
C TYR A 36 3.69 -15.47 0.83
N ILE A 37 4.08 -15.68 -0.43
CA ILE A 37 4.02 -14.66 -1.46
C ILE A 37 2.55 -14.35 -1.78
N PRO A 38 2.08 -13.10 -1.62
CA PRO A 38 0.70 -12.75 -1.93
C PRO A 38 0.44 -12.75 -3.44
N ALA A 39 -0.78 -13.12 -3.83
CA ALA A 39 -1.17 -13.14 -5.25
C ALA A 39 -1.07 -11.74 -5.89
N SER A 40 -1.35 -10.68 -5.14
CA SER A 40 -1.21 -9.30 -5.61
C SER A 40 0.21 -8.94 -6.05
N LEU A 41 1.23 -9.43 -5.33
CA LEU A 41 2.62 -9.25 -5.73
C LEU A 41 2.94 -9.97 -7.04
N VAL A 42 2.48 -11.22 -7.16
CA VAL A 42 2.66 -12.00 -8.39
C VAL A 42 1.98 -11.31 -9.57
N ALA A 43 0.76 -10.80 -9.37
CA ALA A 43 0.03 -10.02 -10.37
C ALA A 43 0.78 -8.75 -10.78
N GLY A 44 1.35 -8.02 -9.81
CA GLY A 44 2.15 -6.82 -10.08
C GLY A 44 3.41 -7.13 -10.89
N ILE A 45 4.13 -8.20 -10.56
CA ILE A 45 5.30 -8.66 -11.32
C ILE A 45 4.89 -9.07 -12.75
N LEU A 46 3.80 -9.81 -12.89
CA LEU A 46 3.28 -10.17 -14.22
C LEU A 46 2.88 -8.93 -15.02
N GLY A 47 2.22 -7.95 -14.39
CA GLY A 47 1.84 -6.70 -15.02
C GLY A 47 3.04 -5.87 -15.50
N LEU A 48 4.13 -5.88 -14.73
CA LEU A 48 5.39 -5.25 -15.12
C LEU A 48 6.05 -5.99 -16.30
N LEU A 49 6.12 -7.33 -16.24
CA LEU A 49 6.74 -8.14 -17.29
C LEU A 49 5.97 -8.12 -18.61
N LEU A 50 4.62 -8.10 -18.53
CA LEU A 50 3.76 -8.06 -19.71
C LEU A 50 3.51 -6.64 -20.23
N GLY A 51 3.91 -5.62 -19.45
CA GLY A 51 3.76 -4.22 -19.79
C GLY A 51 4.80 -3.69 -20.79
N PRO A 52 4.69 -2.39 -21.14
CA PRO A 52 5.55 -1.75 -22.15
C PRO A 52 7.04 -1.75 -21.83
N GLN A 53 7.42 -1.97 -20.55
CA GLN A 53 8.82 -1.98 -20.15
C GLN A 53 9.57 -3.23 -20.59
N PHE A 54 8.87 -4.37 -20.83
CA PHE A 54 9.51 -5.63 -21.19
C PHE A 54 8.91 -6.28 -22.43
N LEU A 55 7.70 -6.86 -22.33
CA LEU A 55 7.11 -7.65 -23.41
C LEU A 55 6.11 -6.88 -24.28
N ASP A 56 5.68 -5.72 -23.83
CA ASP A 56 4.71 -4.86 -24.53
C ASP A 56 3.43 -5.59 -25.00
N LEU A 57 2.95 -6.54 -24.18
CA LEU A 57 1.74 -7.30 -24.47
C LEU A 57 0.48 -6.64 -23.89
N ILE A 58 0.63 -5.89 -22.79
CA ILE A 58 -0.46 -5.16 -22.16
C ILE A 58 -0.20 -3.66 -22.34
N PRO A 59 -1.05 -2.97 -23.11
CA PRO A 59 -0.89 -1.54 -23.37
C PRO A 59 -1.41 -0.72 -22.17
N TRP A 60 -0.62 -0.66 -21.09
CA TRP A 60 -0.99 0.15 -19.93
C TRP A 60 -1.17 1.62 -20.29
N SER A 61 -2.23 2.23 -19.78
CA SER A 61 -2.41 3.67 -19.96
C SER A 61 -1.40 4.48 -19.13
N GLY A 62 -1.15 5.73 -19.54
CA GLY A 62 -0.31 6.66 -18.76
C GLY A 62 -0.89 7.02 -17.38
N GLN A 63 -2.11 6.57 -17.06
CA GLN A 63 -2.81 6.86 -15.80
C GLN A 63 -2.58 5.79 -14.72
N ILE A 64 -1.96 4.66 -15.05
CA ILE A 64 -1.81 3.52 -14.14
C ILE A 64 -1.17 3.90 -12.79
N GLY A 65 -0.24 4.85 -12.79
CA GLY A 65 0.41 5.34 -11.58
C GLY A 65 -0.54 6.07 -10.60
N SER A 66 -1.67 6.62 -11.10
CA SER A 66 -2.65 7.34 -10.28
C SER A 66 -3.66 6.42 -9.60
N TYR A 67 -3.82 5.19 -10.09
CA TYR A 67 -4.84 4.26 -9.57
C TYR A 67 -4.57 3.81 -8.14
N ALA A 68 -3.30 3.66 -7.77
CA ALA A 68 -2.93 3.31 -6.41
C ALA A 68 -3.42 4.37 -5.41
N TYR A 69 -3.22 5.65 -5.71
CA TYR A 69 -3.69 6.76 -4.88
C TYR A 69 -5.22 6.77 -4.78
N MET A 70 -5.92 6.66 -5.91
CA MET A 70 -7.38 6.61 -5.95
C MET A 70 -7.93 5.45 -5.11
N LEU A 71 -7.38 4.25 -5.28
CA LEU A 71 -7.82 3.07 -4.53
C LEU A 71 -7.54 3.18 -3.03
N VAL A 72 -6.43 3.82 -2.64
CA VAL A 72 -6.11 4.10 -1.23
C VAL A 72 -7.16 5.05 -0.62
N CYS A 73 -7.57 6.11 -1.33
CA CYS A 73 -8.62 7.01 -0.85
C CYS A 73 -9.94 6.26 -0.62
N VAL A 74 -10.34 5.39 -1.54
CA VAL A 74 -11.55 4.55 -1.40
C VAL A 74 -11.40 3.54 -0.25
N LEU A 75 -10.23 2.92 -0.10
CA LEU A 75 -9.93 1.99 0.99
C LEU A 75 -10.10 2.66 2.36
N PHE A 76 -9.49 3.83 2.55
CA PHE A 76 -9.60 4.55 3.82
C PHE A 76 -11.01 5.07 4.07
N GLY A 77 -11.73 5.52 3.04
CA GLY A 77 -13.14 5.88 3.14
C GLY A 77 -14.02 4.73 3.65
N GLY A 78 -13.74 3.49 3.19
CA GLY A 78 -14.48 2.31 3.61
C GLY A 78 -14.01 1.64 4.90
N LEU A 79 -12.79 1.94 5.39
CA LEU A 79 -12.11 1.16 6.43
C LEU A 79 -12.87 1.02 7.74
N PHE A 80 -13.62 2.06 8.13
CA PHE A 80 -14.36 2.11 9.37
C PHE A 80 -15.87 1.88 9.22
N LEU A 81 -16.36 1.77 7.99
CA LEU A 81 -17.76 1.50 7.73
C LEU A 81 -18.14 0.09 8.20
N GLY A 82 -19.27 -0.04 8.86
CA GLY A 82 -19.80 -1.32 9.33
C GLY A 82 -19.14 -1.90 10.58
N LYS A 83 -18.11 -1.27 11.16
CA LYS A 83 -17.53 -1.73 12.43
C LYS A 83 -18.48 -1.45 13.59
N LYS A 84 -19.07 -2.52 14.16
CA LYS A 84 -20.00 -2.49 15.30
C LYS A 84 -19.31 -2.62 16.66
N GLU A 85 -18.00 -2.69 16.74
CA GLU A 85 -17.29 -2.89 18.00
C GLU A 85 -17.35 -1.64 18.88
N LYS A 86 -18.08 -1.75 19.98
CA LYS A 86 -18.06 -0.76 21.07
C LYS A 86 -16.82 -0.98 21.93
N THR A 87 -15.68 -0.50 21.46
CA THR A 87 -14.44 -0.59 22.23
C THR A 87 -14.28 0.63 23.10
N SER A 88 -14.07 0.44 24.41
CA SER A 88 -13.80 1.55 25.34
C SER A 88 -12.51 2.28 24.93
N VAL A 89 -12.51 3.60 25.02
CA VAL A 89 -11.34 4.46 24.73
C VAL A 89 -10.09 3.96 25.49
N LYS A 90 -10.25 3.56 26.76
CA LYS A 90 -9.15 2.98 27.55
C LYS A 90 -8.58 1.70 26.92
N LYS A 91 -9.43 0.84 26.37
CA LYS A 91 -9.02 -0.40 25.71
C LYS A 91 -8.32 -0.11 24.36
N ILE A 92 -8.76 0.93 23.65
CA ILE A 92 -8.07 1.40 22.44
C ILE A 92 -6.65 1.84 22.79
N PHE A 93 -6.49 2.72 23.77
CA PHE A 93 -5.16 3.18 24.18
C PHE A 93 -4.23 2.06 24.64
N THR A 94 -4.73 1.05 25.36
CA THR A 94 -3.89 -0.07 25.80
C THR A 94 -3.55 -1.07 24.69
N GLN A 95 -4.43 -1.26 23.71
CA GLN A 95 -4.20 -2.22 22.62
C GLN A 95 -3.45 -1.62 21.42
N VAL A 96 -3.69 -0.33 21.16
CA VAL A 96 -3.09 0.38 20.02
C VAL A 96 -1.83 1.13 20.43
N GLY A 97 -1.71 1.52 21.71
CA GLY A 97 -0.62 2.32 22.25
C GLY A 97 0.74 1.68 22.00
N ASP A 98 0.90 0.37 22.27
CA ASP A 98 2.15 -0.34 22.03
C ASP A 98 2.55 -0.30 20.56
N SER A 99 1.61 -0.59 19.66
CA SER A 99 1.84 -0.56 18.21
C SER A 99 2.15 0.84 17.72
N PHE A 100 1.46 1.85 18.26
CA PHE A 100 1.70 3.26 17.96
C PHE A 100 3.11 3.68 18.38
N CYS A 101 3.53 3.38 19.61
CA CYS A 101 4.87 3.72 20.11
C CYS A 101 5.97 3.03 19.29
N VAL A 102 5.77 1.76 18.93
CA VAL A 102 6.74 1.03 18.11
C VAL A 102 6.85 1.63 16.71
N ASN A 103 5.73 1.94 16.07
CA ASN A 103 5.74 2.54 14.74
C ASN A 103 6.36 3.94 14.74
N MET A 104 5.95 4.80 15.68
CA MET A 104 6.54 6.14 15.81
C MET A 104 8.05 6.07 16.12
N GLY A 105 8.44 5.18 17.06
CA GLY A 105 9.84 4.96 17.36
C GLY A 105 10.64 4.48 16.16
N ALA A 106 10.13 3.57 15.36
CA ALA A 106 10.75 3.10 14.13
C ALA A 106 10.90 4.21 13.09
N GLU A 107 9.86 5.05 12.93
CA GLU A 107 9.87 6.18 12.00
C GLU A 107 10.92 7.22 12.41
N PHE A 108 10.91 7.69 13.67
CA PHE A 108 11.93 8.61 14.18
C PHE A 108 13.34 8.04 14.06
N PHE A 109 13.51 6.74 14.32
CA PHE A 109 14.79 6.07 14.16
C PHE A 109 15.24 6.04 12.69
N CYS A 110 14.32 5.78 11.76
CA CYS A 110 14.60 5.79 10.32
C CYS A 110 15.08 7.18 9.86
N PHE A 111 14.37 8.25 10.25
CA PHE A 111 14.78 9.63 9.97
C PHE A 111 16.11 9.99 10.66
N GLY A 112 16.30 9.60 11.91
CA GLY A 112 17.53 9.85 12.64
C GLY A 112 18.75 9.21 11.98
N ILE A 113 18.67 7.93 11.61
CA ILE A 113 19.77 7.24 10.90
C ILE A 113 20.00 7.86 9.51
N ALA A 114 18.93 8.15 8.77
CA ALA A 114 19.06 8.72 7.45
C ALA A 114 19.77 10.09 7.48
N LEU A 115 19.45 10.93 8.45
CA LEU A 115 20.09 12.24 8.60
C LEU A 115 21.54 12.12 9.09
N LEU A 116 21.79 11.31 10.12
CA LEU A 116 23.12 11.20 10.71
C LEU A 116 24.08 10.39 9.82
N VAL A 117 23.67 9.17 9.45
CA VAL A 117 24.54 8.27 8.69
C VAL A 117 24.43 8.58 7.19
N GLY A 118 23.22 8.71 6.67
CA GLY A 118 23.01 9.02 5.26
C GLY A 118 23.53 10.39 4.89
N GLY A 119 23.27 11.42 5.71
CA GLY A 119 23.81 12.76 5.52
C GLY A 119 25.34 12.76 5.56
N ALA A 120 25.95 12.09 6.53
CA ALA A 120 27.41 11.96 6.59
C ALA A 120 27.98 11.23 5.37
N LEU A 121 27.38 10.10 4.96
CA LEU A 121 27.81 9.36 3.76
C LEU A 121 27.74 10.22 2.51
N VAL A 122 26.64 10.95 2.29
CA VAL A 122 26.50 11.85 1.13
C VAL A 122 27.57 12.92 1.19
N THR A 123 27.76 13.58 2.32
CA THR A 123 28.74 14.68 2.44
C THR A 123 30.19 14.22 2.19
N PHE A 124 30.56 13.02 2.67
CA PHE A 124 31.95 12.55 2.56
C PHE A 124 32.26 11.75 1.29
N LEU A 125 31.29 10.98 0.78
CA LEU A 125 31.50 10.10 -0.39
C LEU A 125 30.97 10.70 -1.70
N PHE A 126 29.99 11.58 -1.61
CA PHE A 126 29.31 12.15 -2.78
C PHE A 126 29.14 13.68 -2.63
N PRO A 127 30.23 14.45 -2.57
CA PRO A 127 30.18 15.90 -2.31
C PRO A 127 29.41 16.70 -3.36
N ASP A 128 29.22 16.16 -4.55
CA ASP A 128 28.44 16.77 -5.64
C ASP A 128 26.93 16.56 -5.48
N VAL A 129 26.52 15.70 -4.53
CA VAL A 129 25.11 15.40 -4.26
C VAL A 129 24.65 16.25 -3.06
N PHE A 130 23.47 16.83 -3.15
CA PHE A 130 22.92 17.60 -2.04
C PHE A 130 22.61 16.73 -0.83
N THR A 131 23.03 17.16 0.35
CA THR A 131 22.95 16.39 1.59
C THR A 131 21.51 16.10 2.01
N GLU A 132 20.57 17.00 1.63
CA GLU A 132 19.15 16.90 1.93
C GLU A 132 18.47 15.68 1.27
N ILE A 133 19.15 15.03 0.32
CA ILE A 133 18.71 13.73 -0.24
C ILE A 133 18.49 12.67 0.86
N ALA A 134 19.23 12.80 1.98
CA ALA A 134 19.09 11.94 3.15
C ALA A 134 17.67 11.97 3.75
N LEU A 135 16.90 13.05 3.57
CA LEU A 135 15.50 13.15 3.99
C LEU A 135 14.55 12.37 3.07
N LEU A 136 14.89 12.24 1.79
CA LEU A 136 14.04 11.57 0.80
C LEU A 136 13.98 10.06 1.02
N MET A 137 15.05 9.46 1.54
CA MET A 137 15.06 8.03 1.82
C MET A 137 14.01 7.64 2.87
N PRO A 138 14.02 8.18 4.12
CA PRO A 138 13.02 7.82 5.11
C PRO A 138 11.61 8.24 4.70
N SER A 139 11.45 9.37 4.00
CA SER A 139 10.16 9.80 3.46
C SER A 139 9.57 8.75 2.51
N GLY A 140 10.40 8.18 1.63
CA GLY A 140 9.98 7.10 0.73
C GLY A 140 9.69 5.78 1.46
N TYR A 141 10.54 5.40 2.40
CA TYR A 141 10.43 4.14 3.14
C TYR A 141 9.24 4.11 4.10
N CYS A 142 9.00 5.20 4.85
CA CYS A 142 7.93 5.27 5.85
C CYS A 142 6.60 5.75 5.27
N GLY A 143 6.63 6.75 4.38
CA GLY A 143 5.42 7.42 3.87
C GLY A 143 5.03 7.03 2.43
N GLY A 144 5.87 6.27 1.72
CA GLY A 144 5.61 5.84 0.35
C GLY A 144 5.67 6.98 -0.67
N HIS A 145 5.13 6.74 -1.87
CA HIS A 145 5.28 7.64 -3.02
C HIS A 145 4.66 9.04 -2.81
N GLY A 146 3.52 9.11 -2.13
CA GLY A 146 2.84 10.39 -1.87
C GLY A 146 3.67 11.30 -0.97
N TYR A 147 4.08 10.80 0.19
CA TYR A 147 4.89 11.54 1.14
C TYR A 147 6.27 11.92 0.57
N ALA A 148 6.92 10.98 -0.12
CA ALA A 148 8.18 11.24 -0.80
C ALA A 148 8.08 12.32 -1.89
N SER A 149 6.95 12.36 -2.60
CA SER A 149 6.69 13.41 -3.61
C SER A 149 6.48 14.77 -2.95
N THR A 150 5.75 14.84 -1.84
CA THR A 150 5.54 16.09 -1.09
C THR A 150 6.86 16.67 -0.59
N ILE A 151 7.67 15.86 0.11
CA ILE A 151 8.99 16.28 0.59
C ILE A 151 9.93 16.61 -0.59
N GLY A 152 9.91 15.82 -1.67
CA GLY A 152 10.67 16.09 -2.87
C GLY A 152 10.31 17.42 -3.54
N THR A 153 9.02 17.75 -3.58
CA THR A 153 8.54 19.04 -4.10
C THR A 153 8.97 20.19 -3.20
N ALA A 154 8.86 20.05 -1.88
CA ALA A 154 9.32 21.05 -0.93
C ALA A 154 10.83 21.31 -1.08
N LEU A 155 11.66 20.28 -1.19
CA LEU A 155 13.10 20.41 -1.42
C LEU A 155 13.41 21.05 -2.77
N ASN A 156 12.68 20.71 -3.84
CA ASN A 156 12.82 21.37 -5.14
C ASN A 156 12.57 22.87 -5.03
N ASN A 157 11.51 23.27 -4.34
CA ASN A 157 11.15 24.67 -4.17
C ASN A 157 12.17 25.45 -3.30
N LEU A 158 12.64 24.83 -2.21
CA LEU A 158 13.58 25.47 -1.28
C LEU A 158 14.99 25.57 -1.84
N LEU A 159 15.44 24.59 -2.60
CA LEU A 159 16.82 24.48 -3.08
C LEU A 159 16.97 24.84 -4.57
N GLY A 160 15.88 25.22 -5.26
CA GLY A 160 15.89 25.52 -6.69
C GLY A 160 16.24 24.30 -7.56
N ARG A 161 15.86 23.09 -7.14
CA ARG A 161 16.16 21.83 -7.84
C ARG A 161 14.92 21.32 -8.60
N THR A 162 15.11 20.27 -9.39
CA THR A 162 14.03 19.65 -10.19
C THR A 162 13.95 18.13 -10.01
N ASP A 163 14.92 17.53 -9.32
CA ASP A 163 15.12 16.07 -9.21
C ASP A 163 14.61 15.46 -7.90
N GLY A 164 14.29 16.26 -6.88
CA GLY A 164 13.87 15.78 -5.56
C GLY A 164 12.67 14.83 -5.58
N VAL A 165 11.65 15.13 -6.40
CA VAL A 165 10.47 14.27 -6.54
C VAL A 165 10.84 12.91 -7.13
N VAL A 166 11.66 12.87 -8.19
CA VAL A 166 12.08 11.62 -8.85
C VAL A 166 12.91 10.77 -7.91
N ILE A 167 13.82 11.38 -7.18
CA ILE A 167 14.66 10.70 -6.18
C ILE A 167 13.79 10.15 -5.05
N GLY A 168 12.86 10.95 -4.52
CA GLY A 168 11.94 10.53 -3.47
C GLY A 168 11.07 9.34 -3.89
N GLN A 169 10.52 9.37 -5.08
CA GLN A 169 9.74 8.26 -5.64
C GLN A 169 10.59 7.00 -5.87
N THR A 170 11.86 7.16 -6.24
CA THR A 170 12.80 6.05 -6.36
C THR A 170 13.03 5.39 -5.02
N PHE A 171 13.27 6.16 -3.95
CA PHE A 171 13.36 5.63 -2.60
C PHE A 171 12.07 4.97 -2.13
N ALA A 172 10.90 5.52 -2.46
CA ALA A 172 9.62 4.91 -2.12
C ALA A 172 9.44 3.53 -2.80
N THR A 173 9.82 3.41 -4.06
CA THR A 173 9.79 2.14 -4.79
C THR A 173 10.75 1.12 -4.16
N MET A 174 11.99 1.54 -3.88
CA MET A 174 12.98 0.69 -3.23
C MET A 174 12.57 0.30 -1.81
N GLY A 175 11.96 1.22 -1.05
CA GLY A 175 11.41 0.97 0.27
C GLY A 175 10.31 -0.09 0.26
N LEU A 176 9.36 0.03 -0.67
CA LEU A 176 8.29 -0.94 -0.85
C LEU A 176 8.85 -2.33 -1.18
N LEU A 177 9.76 -2.43 -2.15
CA LEU A 177 10.39 -3.69 -2.53
C LEU A 177 11.20 -4.29 -1.38
N THR A 178 12.03 -3.49 -0.72
CA THR A 178 12.84 -3.93 0.42
C THR A 178 11.95 -4.41 1.56
N GLY A 179 10.94 -3.64 1.95
CA GLY A 179 10.00 -4.00 3.00
C GLY A 179 9.28 -5.31 2.71
N LEU A 180 8.88 -5.51 1.47
CA LEU A 180 8.23 -6.74 1.04
C LEU A 180 9.18 -7.95 1.09
N PHE A 181 10.36 -7.87 0.46
CA PHE A 181 11.32 -8.98 0.43
C PHE A 181 11.87 -9.30 1.82
N VAL A 182 12.31 -8.30 2.56
CA VAL A 182 12.81 -8.48 3.93
C VAL A 182 11.72 -8.96 4.86
N GLY A 183 10.50 -8.43 4.74
CA GLY A 183 9.33 -8.89 5.48
C GLY A 183 9.04 -10.37 5.26
N ILE A 184 9.05 -10.84 4.00
CA ILE A 184 8.88 -12.26 3.67
C ILE A 184 10.00 -13.11 4.28
N ILE A 185 11.25 -12.66 4.21
CA ILE A 185 12.39 -13.36 4.81
C ILE A 185 12.22 -13.46 6.33
N CYS A 186 11.87 -12.35 6.99
CA CYS A 186 11.64 -12.29 8.43
C CYS A 186 10.51 -13.22 8.87
N ILE A 187 9.38 -13.22 8.16
CA ILE A 187 8.24 -14.13 8.44
C ILE A 187 8.67 -15.58 8.31
N ASN A 188 9.38 -15.92 7.24
CA ASN A 188 9.87 -17.28 7.03
C ASN A 188 10.86 -17.72 8.11
N TYR A 189 11.78 -16.84 8.50
CA TYR A 189 12.73 -17.11 9.58
C TYR A 189 12.04 -17.30 10.93
N ALA A 190 11.16 -16.37 11.31
CA ALA A 190 10.41 -16.45 12.56
C ALA A 190 9.52 -17.70 12.64
N THR A 191 8.85 -18.03 11.54
CA THR A 191 7.98 -19.23 11.47
C THR A 191 8.77 -20.52 11.58
N ARG A 192 9.94 -20.60 10.91
CA ARG A 192 10.80 -21.80 10.98
C ARG A 192 11.43 -22.00 12.36
N LYS A 193 11.72 -20.91 13.09
CA LYS A 193 12.20 -20.94 14.48
C LYS A 193 11.10 -21.13 15.52
N GLY A 194 9.81 -21.16 15.12
CA GLY A 194 8.69 -21.28 16.04
C GLY A 194 8.50 -20.06 16.95
N ALA A 195 9.05 -18.89 16.54
CA ALA A 195 8.92 -17.64 17.30
C ALA A 195 7.56 -16.94 17.10
N THR A 196 6.68 -17.51 16.28
CA THR A 196 5.36 -16.98 15.98
C THR A 196 4.28 -17.69 16.81
N ARG A 197 3.30 -16.93 17.34
CA ARG A 197 2.21 -17.46 18.19
C ARG A 197 1.15 -18.20 17.38
N LEU A 198 0.76 -17.67 16.22
CA LEU A 198 -0.37 -18.15 15.42
C LEU A 198 0.02 -19.25 14.43
N VAL A 199 1.19 -19.15 13.83
CA VAL A 199 1.66 -20.05 12.77
C VAL A 199 3.01 -20.62 13.16
N LYS A 200 3.04 -21.87 13.65
CA LYS A 200 4.28 -22.53 14.08
C LYS A 200 5.15 -23.04 12.92
N SER A 201 4.57 -23.29 11.76
CA SER A 201 5.29 -23.64 10.52
C SER A 201 4.41 -23.42 9.29
N ALA A 202 5.02 -23.19 8.13
CA ALA A 202 4.30 -23.09 6.86
C ALA A 202 3.51 -24.38 6.51
N LYS A 203 4.00 -25.54 6.98
CA LYS A 203 3.33 -26.83 6.76
C LYS A 203 2.13 -27.05 7.70
N ALA A 204 2.09 -26.33 8.83
CA ALA A 204 0.99 -26.44 9.80
C ALA A 204 -0.19 -25.51 9.45
N LEU A 205 -0.07 -24.68 8.43
CA LEU A 205 -1.18 -23.87 7.95
C LEU A 205 -2.26 -24.75 7.35
N PRO A 206 -3.55 -24.48 7.65
CA PRO A 206 -4.67 -25.05 6.95
C PRO A 206 -4.53 -24.86 5.43
N GLU A 207 -5.07 -25.78 4.66
CA GLU A 207 -4.92 -25.77 3.20
C GLU A 207 -5.54 -24.50 2.56
N ASP A 208 -6.64 -24.03 3.10
CA ASP A 208 -7.31 -22.79 2.72
C ASP A 208 -6.43 -21.54 2.91
N CYS A 209 -5.71 -21.47 4.02
CA CYS A 209 -4.75 -20.38 4.26
C CYS A 209 -3.52 -20.46 3.34
N ARG A 210 -3.10 -21.68 3.00
CA ARG A 210 -1.92 -21.91 2.15
C ARG A 210 -2.22 -21.63 0.69
N THR A 211 -3.32 -22.19 0.16
CA THR A 211 -3.73 -22.02 -1.24
C THR A 211 -4.46 -20.71 -1.49
N GLY A 212 -5.06 -20.13 -0.45
CA GLY A 212 -5.95 -18.96 -0.56
C GLY A 212 -7.34 -19.32 -1.13
N ILE A 213 -7.69 -20.61 -1.18
CA ILE A 213 -9.01 -21.07 -1.66
C ILE A 213 -9.76 -21.68 -0.48
N VAL A 214 -10.89 -21.07 -0.13
CA VAL A 214 -11.77 -21.57 0.94
C VAL A 214 -12.68 -22.67 0.38
N PRO A 215 -12.65 -23.89 0.95
CA PRO A 215 -13.56 -24.97 0.59
C PRO A 215 -15.02 -24.55 0.76
N ALA A 216 -15.92 -25.13 -0.05
CA ALA A 216 -17.33 -24.74 -0.08
C ALA A 216 -17.99 -24.80 1.31
N GLU A 217 -17.64 -25.82 2.11
CA GLU A 217 -18.21 -26.06 3.44
C GLU A 217 -17.76 -25.02 4.49
N LYS A 218 -16.65 -24.31 4.23
CA LYS A 218 -16.07 -23.29 5.14
C LYS A 218 -16.33 -21.87 4.69
N ARG A 219 -17.07 -21.68 3.59
CA ARG A 219 -17.37 -20.33 3.09
C ARG A 219 -18.35 -19.64 4.02
N ILE A 220 -17.93 -18.53 4.59
CA ILE A 220 -18.76 -17.67 5.44
C ILE A 220 -19.26 -16.52 4.56
N SER A 221 -20.49 -16.06 4.81
CA SER A 221 -20.99 -14.86 4.17
C SER A 221 -20.07 -13.67 4.46
N MET A 222 -19.73 -12.90 3.43
CA MET A 222 -18.86 -11.72 3.55
C MET A 222 -19.54 -10.55 4.28
N GLY A 223 -20.84 -10.61 4.49
CA GLY A 223 -21.60 -9.57 5.17
C GLY A 223 -23.07 -9.93 5.33
N GLU A 224 -23.78 -9.10 6.09
CA GLU A 224 -25.23 -9.14 6.23
C GLU A 224 -25.83 -8.11 5.29
N GLU A 225 -26.90 -8.47 4.55
CA GLU A 225 -27.64 -7.53 3.77
C GLU A 225 -28.35 -6.52 4.68
N THR A 226 -28.02 -5.26 4.52
CA THR A 226 -28.61 -4.16 5.31
C THR A 226 -29.75 -3.46 4.57
N ILE A 227 -29.97 -3.79 3.29
CA ILE A 227 -31.02 -3.24 2.45
C ILE A 227 -31.67 -4.37 1.63
N ASN A 228 -32.98 -4.24 1.42
CA ASN A 228 -33.69 -5.24 0.64
C ASN A 228 -33.41 -5.05 -0.86
N PRO A 229 -33.04 -6.11 -1.59
CA PRO A 229 -32.79 -6.05 -3.04
C PRO A 229 -33.91 -5.47 -3.89
N MET A 230 -35.17 -5.52 -3.42
CA MET A 230 -36.29 -4.87 -4.07
C MET A 230 -36.20 -3.33 -4.08
N SER A 231 -35.45 -2.75 -3.15
CA SER A 231 -35.27 -1.30 -3.04
C SER A 231 -34.02 -0.83 -3.79
N MET A 232 -32.90 -1.52 -3.58
CA MET A 232 -31.61 -1.18 -4.19
C MET A 232 -30.71 -2.42 -4.18
N ASP A 233 -29.88 -2.57 -5.20
CA ASP A 233 -28.86 -3.62 -5.24
C ASP A 233 -27.88 -3.47 -4.05
N PRO A 234 -27.61 -4.55 -3.27
CA PRO A 234 -26.74 -4.48 -2.09
C PRO A 234 -25.32 -4.02 -2.40
N LEU A 235 -24.75 -4.39 -3.56
CA LEU A 235 -23.43 -3.94 -3.99
C LEU A 235 -23.42 -2.43 -4.25
N ALA A 236 -24.45 -1.94 -4.98
CA ALA A 236 -24.59 -0.52 -5.24
C ALA A 236 -24.74 0.29 -3.95
N TRP A 237 -25.48 -0.24 -2.96
CA TRP A 237 -25.63 0.39 -1.64
C TRP A 237 -24.31 0.53 -0.90
N HIS A 238 -23.54 -0.56 -0.77
CA HIS A 238 -22.26 -0.52 -0.06
C HIS A 238 -21.23 0.34 -0.79
N LEU A 239 -21.21 0.29 -2.12
CA LEU A 239 -20.36 1.17 -2.91
C LEU A 239 -20.73 2.65 -2.72
N ALA A 240 -22.03 2.98 -2.71
CA ALA A 240 -22.51 4.34 -2.47
C ALA A 240 -22.07 4.86 -1.10
N LEU A 241 -22.22 4.06 -0.02
CA LEU A 241 -21.76 4.44 1.32
C LEU A 241 -20.26 4.70 1.38
N THR A 242 -19.46 3.84 0.74
CA THR A 242 -18.01 3.98 0.66
C THR A 242 -17.61 5.25 -0.10
N LEU A 243 -18.25 5.52 -1.23
CA LEU A 243 -17.98 6.71 -2.04
C LEU A 243 -18.44 8.00 -1.35
N ILE A 244 -19.55 7.99 -0.59
CA ILE A 244 -19.99 9.14 0.22
C ILE A 244 -18.95 9.45 1.31
N ALA A 245 -18.42 8.43 2.00
CA ALA A 245 -17.38 8.64 3.00
C ALA A 245 -16.10 9.20 2.36
N THR A 246 -15.72 8.69 1.19
CA THR A 246 -14.58 9.21 0.40
C THR A 246 -14.82 10.66 -0.03
N LEU A 247 -16.03 10.99 -0.50
CA LEU A 247 -16.41 12.35 -0.87
C LEU A 247 -16.34 13.31 0.33
N ALA A 248 -16.80 12.89 1.51
CA ALA A 248 -16.70 13.69 2.72
C ALA A 248 -15.24 14.00 3.10
N GLY A 249 -14.34 13.03 2.98
CA GLY A 249 -12.90 13.24 3.15
C GLY A 249 -12.32 14.20 2.14
N TYR A 250 -12.68 14.04 0.85
CA TYR A 250 -12.23 14.92 -0.22
C TYR A 250 -12.71 16.36 -0.04
N THR A 251 -13.99 16.58 0.30
CA THR A 251 -14.54 17.92 0.54
C THR A 251 -13.91 18.59 1.75
N PHE A 252 -13.59 17.81 2.80
CA PHE A 252 -12.85 18.32 3.96
C PHE A 252 -11.43 18.75 3.57
N TYR A 253 -10.73 17.94 2.78
CA TYR A 253 -9.40 18.28 2.28
C TYR A 253 -9.40 19.54 1.41
N ASP A 254 -10.37 19.67 0.49
CA ASP A 254 -10.51 20.83 -0.39
C ASP A 254 -10.82 22.11 0.39
N TRP A 255 -11.74 21.99 1.38
CA TRP A 255 -12.01 23.09 2.33
C TRP A 255 -10.77 23.46 3.12
N TYR A 256 -10.05 22.49 3.67
CA TYR A 256 -8.82 22.73 4.42
C TYR A 256 -7.78 23.47 3.60
N LYS A 257 -7.51 23.02 2.38
CA LYS A 257 -6.56 23.63 1.46
C LYS A 257 -6.92 25.08 1.09
N GLN A 258 -8.21 25.40 1.02
CA GLN A 258 -8.69 26.75 0.72
C GLN A 258 -8.47 27.73 1.87
N TYR A 259 -8.65 27.27 3.11
CA TYR A 259 -8.63 28.14 4.30
C TYR A 259 -7.30 28.10 5.06
N LEU A 260 -6.48 27.10 4.87
CA LEU A 260 -5.19 26.90 5.54
C LEU A 260 -4.10 26.52 4.53
N PRO A 261 -3.83 27.37 3.50
CA PRO A 261 -2.94 27.01 2.39
C PRO A 261 -1.47 26.83 2.79
N ASP A 262 -1.05 27.39 3.94
CA ASP A 262 0.33 27.36 4.42
C ASP A 262 0.70 26.07 5.17
N ILE A 263 -0.25 25.17 5.40
CA ILE A 263 -0.02 23.89 6.04
C ILE A 263 -0.24 22.80 4.98
N GLU A 264 0.81 22.38 4.30
CA GLU A 264 0.75 21.22 3.41
C GLU A 264 0.63 19.93 4.26
N LEU A 265 -0.50 19.23 4.11
CA LEU A 265 -0.76 17.93 4.72
C LEU A 265 -0.27 16.80 3.81
#